data_16e3ed5014e284b24143fc9417930bbf
#
_entry.id   16e3ed5014e284b24143fc9417930bbf
#
_cell.length_a   1.000
_cell.length_b   1.000
_cell.length_c   1.000
_cell.angle_alpha   90.00
_cell.angle_beta   90.00
_cell.angle_gamma   90.00
#
_symmetry.space_group_name_H-M   'P 1'
#
loop_
_entity.id
_entity.type
_entity.pdbx_description
1 polymer ?
#
loop_
_entity_poly.entity_id
_entity_poly.type
_entity_poly.pdbx_seq_one_letter_code
_entity_poly.pdbx_strand_id
1 'polypeptide(L)'
;MATTSKNSQDNGHDGLYIILISVHGLIRGKRLELGRDADTGGQTKYVLELAHALSQRPEVAQVDLLTRLIDDQQIDSDYAEPIEELGGGARIIRINAGPPGYIPKEELWDHLDAFADNTVARLQSGKRLPDLIHSHYADAGYVGSLIAHQLGIPLIHTGHSLGRVKRRRLLAAGLDADAIEQRYNMSRRIEAEEQTLASAERVITSTNQEIEVQYGLYDHY
;
A
#
# COMPACT_ATOMS: atom_id res chain seq x y z
N MET A 1 42.90 31.72 -17.04
CA MET A 1 41.90 31.30 -16.03
C MET A 1 40.69 30.80 -16.79
N ALA A 2 40.56 29.50 -16.91
CA ALA A 2 39.45 28.87 -17.62
C ALA A 2 38.42 28.42 -16.56
N THR A 3 37.25 29.03 -16.58
CA THR A 3 36.09 28.67 -15.76
C THR A 3 35.44 27.44 -16.38
N THR A 4 35.63 26.30 -15.77
CA THR A 4 34.89 25.06 -16.06
C THR A 4 33.45 25.24 -15.59
N SER A 5 32.56 25.49 -16.51
CA SER A 5 31.12 25.36 -16.34
C SER A 5 30.79 23.88 -16.09
N LYS A 6 30.35 23.54 -14.88
CA LYS A 6 29.70 22.26 -14.59
C LYS A 6 28.35 22.27 -15.28
N ASN A 7 28.25 21.54 -16.38
CA ASN A 7 26.96 21.09 -16.93
C ASN A 7 26.30 20.15 -15.89
N SER A 8 25.40 20.69 -15.07
CA SER A 8 24.36 19.89 -14.45
C SER A 8 23.42 19.46 -15.58
N GLN A 9 23.48 18.19 -15.96
CA GLN A 9 22.43 17.56 -16.75
C GLN A 9 21.16 17.65 -15.90
N ASP A 10 20.31 18.59 -16.25
CA ASP A 10 18.94 18.71 -15.80
C ASP A 10 18.20 17.48 -16.36
N ASN A 11 18.09 16.43 -15.53
CA ASN A 11 17.26 15.27 -15.83
C ASN A 11 15.80 15.77 -15.74
N GLY A 12 15.21 16.10 -16.89
CA GLY A 12 13.91 16.71 -17.09
C GLY A 12 12.72 15.89 -16.54
N HIS A 13 12.65 15.78 -15.21
CA HIS A 13 11.50 15.31 -14.46
C HIS A 13 11.15 16.34 -13.41
N ASP A 14 10.30 17.29 -13.79
CA ASP A 14 9.76 18.30 -12.88
C ASP A 14 8.85 17.62 -11.82
N GLY A 15 9.43 17.21 -10.70
CA GLY A 15 8.73 16.76 -9.51
C GLY A 15 8.76 15.23 -9.24
N LEU A 16 8.35 14.85 -8.03
CA LEU A 16 8.36 13.47 -7.52
C LEU A 16 7.24 12.63 -8.16
N TYR A 17 7.56 11.40 -8.47
CA TYR A 17 6.61 10.35 -8.76
C TYR A 17 6.48 9.42 -7.55
N ILE A 18 5.32 9.38 -6.93
CA ILE A 18 5.04 8.61 -5.71
C ILE A 18 4.03 7.52 -6.02
N ILE A 19 4.28 6.29 -5.60
CA ILE A 19 3.25 5.25 -5.54
C ILE A 19 2.78 5.02 -4.11
N LEU A 20 1.46 5.00 -3.93
CA LEU A 20 0.79 4.53 -2.74
C LEU A 20 0.29 3.12 -3.01
N ILE A 21 0.45 2.19 -2.06
CA ILE A 21 -0.06 0.81 -2.21
C ILE A 21 -1.07 0.54 -1.11
N SER A 22 -2.28 0.14 -1.51
CA SER A 22 -3.34 -0.34 -0.62
C SER A 22 -4.09 -1.45 -1.35
N VAL A 23 -3.77 -2.72 -1.05
CA VAL A 23 -4.19 -3.86 -1.87
C VAL A 23 -5.64 -4.22 -1.64
N HIS A 24 -6.06 -4.41 -0.37
CA HIS A 24 -7.41 -4.83 0.01
C HIS A 24 -8.43 -3.70 0.03
N GLY A 25 -9.69 -4.08 0.02
CA GLY A 25 -10.84 -3.18 0.07
C GLY A 25 -11.24 -2.63 -1.30
N LEU A 26 -12.38 -1.99 -1.33
CA LEU A 26 -12.96 -1.39 -2.54
C LEU A 26 -12.55 0.07 -2.64
N ILE A 27 -11.59 0.37 -3.51
CA ILE A 27 -11.03 1.72 -3.68
C ILE A 27 -11.45 2.28 -5.04
N ARG A 28 -12.18 3.41 -5.02
CA ARG A 28 -12.51 4.21 -6.20
C ARG A 28 -12.55 5.69 -5.85
N GLY A 29 -12.38 6.55 -6.84
CA GLY A 29 -12.26 8.01 -6.66
C GLY A 29 -13.55 8.70 -6.22
N LYS A 30 -14.71 8.11 -6.50
CA LYS A 30 -16.02 8.71 -6.21
C LYS A 30 -16.95 7.68 -5.58
N ARG A 31 -17.90 8.15 -4.75
CA ARG A 31 -18.93 7.31 -4.14
C ARG A 31 -18.36 6.11 -3.38
N LEU A 32 -17.35 6.35 -2.52
CA LEU A 32 -16.78 5.31 -1.66
C LEU A 32 -17.88 4.56 -0.89
N GLU A 33 -17.80 3.23 -0.86
CA GLU A 33 -18.74 2.35 -0.20
C GLU A 33 -18.30 2.02 1.24
N LEU A 34 -17.96 3.05 2.02
CA LEU A 34 -17.44 2.87 3.39
C LEU A 34 -18.41 2.05 4.26
N GLY A 35 -17.86 1.01 4.89
CA GLY A 35 -18.63 0.13 5.78
C GLY A 35 -19.43 -0.96 5.05
N ARG A 36 -19.26 -1.12 3.74
CA ARG A 36 -19.87 -2.21 2.97
C ARG A 36 -19.42 -3.59 3.50
N ASP A 37 -18.15 -3.69 3.83
CA ASP A 37 -17.51 -4.86 4.41
C ASP A 37 -16.43 -4.45 5.41
N ALA A 38 -15.76 -5.44 6.03
CA ALA A 38 -14.72 -5.21 7.02
C ALA A 38 -13.43 -4.58 6.44
N ASP A 39 -13.26 -4.62 5.13
CA ASP A 39 -12.06 -4.19 4.42
C ASP A 39 -12.21 -2.81 3.78
N THR A 40 -13.46 -2.39 3.52
CA THR A 40 -13.78 -1.10 2.90
C THR A 40 -14.14 -0.07 3.98
N GLY A 41 -13.13 0.40 4.69
CA GLY A 41 -13.26 1.28 5.85
C GLY A 41 -12.44 2.56 5.77
N GLY A 42 -12.04 3.06 6.93
CA GLY A 42 -11.29 4.31 7.07
C GLY A 42 -9.98 4.36 6.29
N GLN A 43 -9.29 3.22 6.12
CA GLN A 43 -8.06 3.14 5.35
C GLN A 43 -8.28 3.49 3.87
N THR A 44 -9.35 2.97 3.24
CA THR A 44 -9.64 3.25 1.81
C THR A 44 -9.87 4.74 1.57
N LYS A 45 -10.57 5.40 2.50
CA LYS A 45 -10.74 6.85 2.47
C LYS A 45 -9.42 7.59 2.69
N TYR A 46 -8.63 7.16 3.68
CA TYR A 46 -7.35 7.77 4.02
C TYR A 46 -6.39 7.77 2.83
N VAL A 47 -6.19 6.61 2.16
CA VAL A 47 -5.24 6.53 1.04
C VAL A 47 -5.70 7.36 -0.16
N LEU A 48 -6.99 7.46 -0.41
CA LEU A 48 -7.54 8.29 -1.47
C LEU A 48 -7.33 9.79 -1.18
N GLU A 49 -7.62 10.22 0.05
CA GLU A 49 -7.39 11.61 0.47
C GLU A 49 -5.91 11.96 0.47
N LEU A 50 -5.03 11.02 0.85
CA LEU A 50 -3.59 11.19 0.77
C LEU A 50 -3.11 11.34 -0.67
N ALA A 51 -3.62 10.52 -1.61
CA ALA A 51 -3.28 10.65 -3.03
C ALA A 51 -3.65 12.03 -3.57
N HIS A 52 -4.85 12.52 -3.25
CA HIS A 52 -5.27 13.87 -3.60
C HIS A 52 -4.39 14.96 -2.97
N ALA A 53 -4.11 14.85 -1.66
CA ALA A 53 -3.30 15.84 -0.96
C ALA A 53 -1.87 15.92 -1.49
N LEU A 54 -1.25 14.79 -1.79
CA LEU A 54 0.08 14.73 -2.39
C LEU A 54 0.11 15.32 -3.79
N SER A 55 -0.89 15.03 -4.62
CA SER A 55 -0.97 15.55 -5.99
C SER A 55 -1.15 17.07 -6.07
N GLN A 56 -1.55 17.73 -4.97
CA GLN A 56 -1.63 19.20 -4.89
C GLN A 56 -0.30 19.86 -4.49
N ARG A 57 0.72 19.07 -4.18
CA ARG A 57 2.04 19.60 -3.80
C ARG A 57 2.84 19.96 -5.05
N PRO A 58 3.43 21.16 -5.12
CA PRO A 58 4.19 21.59 -6.29
C PRO A 58 5.43 20.71 -6.57
N GLU A 59 5.94 20.03 -5.53
CA GLU A 59 7.08 19.12 -5.64
C GLU A 59 6.70 17.73 -6.19
N VAL A 60 5.40 17.45 -6.35
CA VAL A 60 4.88 16.12 -6.79
C VAL A 60 4.30 16.23 -8.19
N ALA A 61 4.88 15.51 -9.12
CA ALA A 61 4.43 15.47 -10.52
C ALA A 61 3.36 14.39 -10.74
N GLN A 62 3.44 13.29 -10.00
CA GLN A 62 2.54 12.13 -10.20
C GLN A 62 2.34 11.34 -8.91
N VAL A 63 1.10 10.88 -8.70
CA VAL A 63 0.73 9.95 -7.63
C VAL A 63 -0.09 8.81 -8.22
N ASP A 64 0.42 7.57 -8.14
CA ASP A 64 -0.34 6.38 -8.51
C ASP A 64 -0.74 5.62 -7.24
N LEU A 65 -2.04 5.49 -6.99
CA LEU A 65 -2.58 4.64 -5.93
C LEU A 65 -2.83 3.25 -6.49
N LEU A 66 -1.98 2.30 -6.11
CA LEU A 66 -2.06 0.91 -6.56
C LEU A 66 -3.02 0.12 -5.67
N THR A 67 -3.96 -0.56 -6.28
CA THR A 67 -4.90 -1.45 -5.61
C THR A 67 -5.19 -2.66 -6.50
N ARG A 68 -5.92 -3.66 -5.99
CA ARG A 68 -6.28 -4.83 -6.76
C ARG A 68 -7.38 -4.52 -7.78
N LEU A 69 -7.25 -5.05 -9.01
CA LEU A 69 -8.33 -5.07 -9.99
C LEU A 69 -9.38 -6.10 -9.57
N ILE A 70 -10.66 -5.68 -9.58
CA ILE A 70 -11.77 -6.53 -9.17
C ILE A 70 -12.84 -6.48 -10.27
N ASP A 71 -13.07 -7.62 -10.90
CA ASP A 71 -14.14 -7.83 -11.88
C ASP A 71 -15.12 -8.86 -11.31
N ASP A 72 -16.19 -8.37 -10.68
CA ASP A 72 -17.16 -9.17 -9.94
C ASP A 72 -18.58 -8.68 -10.27
N GLN A 73 -19.45 -9.59 -10.66
CA GLN A 73 -20.85 -9.26 -11.02
C GLN A 73 -21.67 -8.65 -9.85
N GLN A 74 -21.23 -8.85 -8.62
CA GLN A 74 -21.90 -8.31 -7.41
C GLN A 74 -21.36 -6.93 -6.98
N ILE A 75 -20.34 -6.44 -7.70
CA ILE A 75 -19.62 -5.19 -7.40
C ILE A 75 -19.74 -4.26 -8.60
N ASP A 76 -19.69 -2.94 -8.35
CA ASP A 76 -19.75 -1.93 -9.40
C ASP A 76 -18.58 -2.11 -10.39
N SER A 77 -18.86 -1.98 -11.68
CA SER A 77 -17.87 -2.14 -12.75
C SER A 77 -16.71 -1.11 -12.70
N ASP A 78 -16.87 -0.02 -11.94
CA ASP A 78 -15.79 0.95 -11.70
C ASP A 78 -14.51 0.28 -11.16
N TYR A 79 -14.65 -0.85 -10.41
CA TYR A 79 -13.50 -1.57 -9.83
C TYR A 79 -12.79 -2.48 -10.83
N ALA A 80 -13.36 -2.71 -12.01
CA ALA A 80 -12.76 -3.44 -13.11
C ALA A 80 -12.00 -2.53 -14.08
N GLU A 81 -12.15 -1.20 -13.96
CA GLU A 81 -11.43 -0.24 -14.79
C GLU A 81 -9.93 -0.22 -14.39
N PRO A 82 -8.99 -0.54 -15.30
CA PRO A 82 -7.57 -0.65 -14.94
C PRO A 82 -6.95 0.66 -14.45
N ILE A 83 -7.45 1.80 -14.92
CA ILE A 83 -6.95 3.15 -14.58
C ILE A 83 -8.13 4.07 -14.35
N GLU A 84 -8.12 4.76 -13.23
CA GLU A 84 -9.11 5.79 -12.90
C GLU A 84 -8.39 7.09 -12.55
N GLU A 85 -8.65 8.16 -13.33
CA GLU A 85 -8.06 9.48 -13.10
C GLU A 85 -8.72 10.18 -11.91
N LEU A 86 -7.92 10.66 -10.99
CA LEU A 86 -8.36 11.42 -9.81
C LEU A 86 -8.20 12.93 -9.99
N GLY A 87 -7.48 13.37 -11.04
CA GLY A 87 -7.11 14.76 -11.27
C GLY A 87 -5.81 15.17 -10.57
N GLY A 88 -5.25 16.31 -10.96
CA GLY A 88 -4.02 16.86 -10.36
C GLY A 88 -2.76 15.98 -10.52
N GLY A 89 -2.75 15.03 -11.45
CA GLY A 89 -1.66 14.06 -11.61
C GLY A 89 -1.79 12.82 -10.71
N ALA A 90 -2.91 12.66 -9.99
CA ALA A 90 -3.22 11.45 -9.23
C ALA A 90 -4.11 10.49 -10.02
N ARG A 91 -3.87 9.18 -9.88
CA ARG A 91 -4.66 8.09 -10.49
C ARG A 91 -4.74 6.89 -9.57
N ILE A 92 -5.82 6.13 -9.71
CA ILE A 92 -5.87 4.76 -9.21
C ILE A 92 -5.41 3.83 -10.35
N ILE A 93 -4.50 2.95 -10.03
CA ILE A 93 -4.02 1.90 -10.94
C ILE A 93 -4.42 0.56 -10.33
N ARG A 94 -5.22 -0.22 -11.06
CA ARG A 94 -5.66 -1.53 -10.59
C ARG A 94 -4.82 -2.63 -11.20
N ILE A 95 -4.24 -3.45 -10.34
CA ILE A 95 -3.30 -4.50 -10.68
C ILE A 95 -4.00 -5.86 -10.61
N ASN A 96 -3.85 -6.66 -11.65
CA ASN A 96 -4.32 -8.04 -11.66
C ASN A 96 -3.56 -8.88 -10.63
N ALA A 97 -4.29 -9.60 -9.78
CA ALA A 97 -3.72 -10.56 -8.83
C ALA A 97 -4.79 -11.55 -8.36
N GLY A 98 -4.58 -12.83 -8.63
CA GLY A 98 -5.52 -13.89 -8.28
C GLY A 98 -6.82 -13.90 -9.11
N PRO A 99 -7.89 -14.52 -8.60
CA PRO A 99 -9.20 -14.57 -9.23
C PRO A 99 -9.79 -13.17 -9.49
N PRO A 100 -10.65 -13.00 -10.50
CA PRO A 100 -11.19 -11.68 -10.85
C PRO A 100 -12.12 -11.10 -9.77
N GLY A 101 -12.89 -11.94 -9.04
CA GLY A 101 -13.86 -11.50 -8.04
C GLY A 101 -13.25 -10.86 -6.79
N TYR A 102 -14.10 -10.33 -5.92
CA TYR A 102 -13.66 -9.78 -4.63
C TYR A 102 -13.08 -10.88 -3.74
N ILE A 103 -11.97 -10.59 -3.08
CA ILE A 103 -11.30 -11.49 -2.13
C ILE A 103 -11.12 -10.74 -0.82
N PRO A 104 -11.61 -11.26 0.33
CA PRO A 104 -11.33 -10.71 1.65
C PRO A 104 -9.82 -10.66 1.94
N LYS A 105 -9.38 -9.65 2.73
CA LYS A 105 -7.94 -9.45 2.99
C LYS A 105 -7.24 -10.64 3.63
N GLU A 106 -7.95 -11.44 4.42
CA GLU A 106 -7.41 -12.63 5.04
C GLU A 106 -7.09 -13.75 4.04
N GLU A 107 -7.68 -13.68 2.83
CA GLU A 107 -7.50 -14.66 1.75
C GLU A 107 -6.58 -14.14 0.62
N LEU A 108 -6.17 -12.86 0.67
CA LEU A 108 -5.34 -12.24 -0.37
C LEU A 108 -3.89 -12.74 -0.38
N TRP A 109 -3.41 -13.32 0.71
CA TRP A 109 -2.00 -13.64 0.91
C TRP A 109 -1.38 -14.49 -0.22
N ASP A 110 -2.13 -15.44 -0.77
CA ASP A 110 -1.64 -16.32 -1.86
C ASP A 110 -1.55 -15.62 -3.22
N HIS A 111 -2.03 -14.38 -3.31
CA HIS A 111 -2.06 -13.59 -4.54
C HIS A 111 -1.15 -12.36 -4.49
N LEU A 112 -0.50 -12.09 -3.35
CA LEU A 112 0.31 -10.88 -3.17
C LEU A 112 1.61 -10.91 -4.00
N ASP A 113 2.22 -12.07 -4.19
CA ASP A 113 3.40 -12.21 -5.05
C ASP A 113 3.05 -11.84 -6.50
N ALA A 114 1.92 -12.33 -7.00
CA ALA A 114 1.44 -11.98 -8.34
C ALA A 114 1.12 -10.47 -8.46
N PHE A 115 0.61 -9.84 -7.38
CA PHE A 115 0.42 -8.41 -7.35
C PHE A 115 1.76 -7.65 -7.45
N ALA A 116 2.78 -8.09 -6.71
CA ALA A 116 4.11 -7.50 -6.75
C ALA A 116 4.75 -7.63 -8.14
N ASP A 117 4.76 -8.85 -8.71
CA ASP A 117 5.34 -9.14 -10.02
C ASP A 117 4.69 -8.32 -11.14
N ASN A 118 3.35 -8.27 -11.16
CA ASN A 118 2.60 -7.49 -12.15
C ASN A 118 2.82 -5.98 -11.97
N THR A 119 2.99 -5.52 -10.74
CA THR A 119 3.36 -4.12 -10.46
C THR A 119 4.75 -3.81 -11.00
N VAL A 120 5.75 -4.66 -10.72
CA VAL A 120 7.11 -4.48 -11.21
C VAL A 120 7.14 -4.46 -12.74
N ALA A 121 6.50 -5.43 -13.40
CA ALA A 121 6.42 -5.49 -14.87
C ALA A 121 5.81 -4.21 -15.45
N ARG A 122 4.73 -3.70 -14.84
CA ARG A 122 4.11 -2.44 -15.22
C ARG A 122 5.04 -1.25 -15.07
N LEU A 123 5.71 -1.12 -13.91
CA LEU A 123 6.63 -0.01 -13.64
C LEU A 123 7.83 -0.02 -14.60
N GLN A 124 8.40 -1.19 -14.88
CA GLN A 124 9.52 -1.35 -15.82
C GLN A 124 9.11 -1.05 -17.27
N SER A 125 7.85 -1.25 -17.65
CA SER A 125 7.34 -0.87 -18.97
C SER A 125 7.02 0.62 -19.08
N GLY A 126 7.05 1.35 -17.98
CA GLY A 126 6.77 2.78 -17.92
C GLY A 126 7.94 3.65 -18.38
N LYS A 127 7.68 4.96 -18.48
CA LYS A 127 8.71 5.94 -18.92
C LYS A 127 9.72 6.26 -17.81
N ARG A 128 9.35 6.11 -16.56
CA ARG A 128 10.21 6.31 -15.37
C ARG A 128 9.75 5.42 -14.22
N LEU A 129 10.67 5.11 -13.33
CA LEU A 129 10.35 4.47 -12.05
C LEU A 129 9.91 5.52 -11.03
N PRO A 130 9.11 5.13 -10.03
CA PRO A 130 8.76 6.02 -8.93
C PRO A 130 9.98 6.34 -8.06
N ASP A 131 9.95 7.52 -7.45
CA ASP A 131 10.99 7.97 -6.52
C ASP A 131 10.75 7.45 -5.10
N LEU A 132 9.50 7.05 -4.80
CA LEU A 132 9.08 6.62 -3.46
C LEU A 132 7.90 5.66 -3.54
N ILE A 133 7.93 4.64 -2.67
CA ILE A 133 6.82 3.75 -2.37
C ILE A 133 6.29 4.05 -0.98
N HIS A 134 4.98 4.22 -0.81
CA HIS A 134 4.32 4.32 0.48
C HIS A 134 3.25 3.24 0.60
N SER A 135 3.49 2.24 1.43
CA SER A 135 2.59 1.11 1.65
C SER A 135 1.68 1.31 2.86
N HIS A 136 0.44 0.82 2.74
CA HIS A 136 -0.60 0.99 3.75
C HIS A 136 -1.19 -0.35 4.17
N TYR A 137 -0.94 -0.77 5.42
CA TYR A 137 -1.32 -2.05 6.01
C TYR A 137 -0.37 -3.20 5.65
N ALA A 138 -0.53 -4.37 6.31
CA ALA A 138 0.39 -5.50 6.25
C ALA A 138 0.56 -6.10 4.84
N ASP A 139 -0.54 -6.31 4.11
CA ASP A 139 -0.52 -6.86 2.75
C ASP A 139 0.23 -5.94 1.77
N ALA A 140 -0.07 -4.64 1.82
CA ALA A 140 0.64 -3.66 1.02
C ALA A 140 2.09 -3.44 1.48
N GLY A 141 2.36 -3.62 2.77
CA GLY A 141 3.72 -3.61 3.32
C GLY A 141 4.57 -4.72 2.72
N TYR A 142 4.06 -5.94 2.73
CA TYR A 142 4.69 -7.10 2.11
C TYR A 142 5.00 -6.85 0.63
N VAL A 143 3.99 -6.48 -0.15
CA VAL A 143 4.14 -6.17 -1.58
C VAL A 143 5.12 -5.01 -1.80
N GLY A 144 5.01 -3.95 -1.02
CA GLY A 144 5.89 -2.78 -1.09
C GLY A 144 7.35 -3.15 -0.84
N SER A 145 7.63 -4.05 0.11
CA SER A 145 8.98 -4.54 0.40
C SER A 145 9.58 -5.32 -0.78
N LEU A 146 8.79 -6.18 -1.44
CA LEU A 146 9.24 -6.93 -2.62
C LEU A 146 9.58 -5.97 -3.78
N ILE A 147 8.69 -5.02 -4.07
CA ILE A 147 8.88 -4.05 -5.16
C ILE A 147 10.08 -3.13 -4.86
N ALA A 148 10.17 -2.62 -3.63
CA ALA A 148 11.26 -1.75 -3.18
C ALA A 148 12.62 -2.42 -3.34
N HIS A 149 12.73 -3.67 -2.88
CA HIS A 149 13.96 -4.45 -3.01
C HIS A 149 14.34 -4.72 -4.48
N GLN A 150 13.36 -5.11 -5.30
CA GLN A 150 13.61 -5.47 -6.70
C GLN A 150 13.97 -4.27 -7.58
N LEU A 151 13.41 -3.10 -7.30
CA LEU A 151 13.62 -1.90 -8.11
C LEU A 151 14.59 -0.89 -7.49
N GLY A 152 15.06 -1.10 -6.26
CA GLY A 152 15.94 -0.19 -5.55
C GLY A 152 15.26 1.14 -5.19
N ILE A 153 13.97 1.11 -4.87
CA ILE A 153 13.16 2.30 -4.56
C ILE A 153 12.94 2.37 -3.04
N PRO A 154 13.09 3.54 -2.39
CA PRO A 154 12.84 3.68 -0.96
C PRO A 154 11.38 3.38 -0.59
N LEU A 155 11.18 2.69 0.55
CA LEU A 155 9.87 2.33 1.08
C LEU A 155 9.56 3.13 2.34
N ILE A 156 8.37 3.74 2.37
CA ILE A 156 7.72 4.27 3.58
C ILE A 156 6.51 3.38 3.90
N HIS A 157 6.21 3.21 5.18
CA HIS A 157 5.12 2.36 5.63
C HIS A 157 4.20 3.04 6.64
N THR A 158 2.89 2.78 6.53
CA THR A 158 1.86 3.10 7.53
C THR A 158 1.07 1.83 7.86
N GLY A 159 1.15 1.35 9.10
CA GLY A 159 0.54 0.08 9.51
C GLY A 159 -0.97 0.11 9.65
N HIS A 160 -1.59 1.26 9.95
CA HIS A 160 -3.01 1.47 10.26
C HIS A 160 -3.54 0.63 11.42
N SER A 161 -3.18 -0.63 11.47
CA SER A 161 -3.54 -1.61 12.50
C SER A 161 -2.49 -2.71 12.48
N LEU A 162 -2.02 -3.13 13.66
CA LEU A 162 -0.94 -4.08 13.79
C LEU A 162 -1.42 -5.45 14.29
N GLY A 163 -0.87 -6.52 13.72
CA GLY A 163 -1.25 -7.90 13.96
C GLY A 163 -1.01 -8.34 15.40
N ARG A 164 0.15 -8.03 15.99
CA ARG A 164 0.48 -8.37 17.38
C ARG A 164 -0.49 -7.75 18.36
N VAL A 165 -0.91 -6.49 18.14
CA VAL A 165 -1.92 -5.81 18.96
C VAL A 165 -3.29 -6.46 18.79
N LYS A 166 -3.69 -6.74 17.54
CA LYS A 166 -4.97 -7.43 17.25
C LYS A 166 -5.00 -8.81 17.90
N ARG A 167 -3.94 -9.60 17.73
CA ARG A 167 -3.83 -10.94 18.35
C ARG A 167 -3.97 -10.87 19.87
N ARG A 168 -3.23 -9.95 20.53
CA ARG A 168 -3.29 -9.75 21.98
C ARG A 168 -4.71 -9.41 22.46
N ARG A 169 -5.41 -8.54 21.73
CA ARG A 169 -6.81 -8.15 22.05
C ARG A 169 -7.78 -9.32 21.89
N LEU A 170 -7.65 -10.11 20.82
CA LEU A 170 -8.50 -11.27 20.59
C LEU A 170 -8.31 -12.36 21.64
N LEU A 171 -7.07 -12.65 22.04
CA LEU A 171 -6.76 -13.58 23.14
C LEU A 171 -7.32 -13.07 24.46
N ALA A 172 -7.17 -11.78 24.76
CA ALA A 172 -7.73 -11.17 25.98
C ALA A 172 -9.27 -11.19 25.99
N ALA A 173 -9.90 -11.20 24.83
CA ALA A 173 -11.35 -11.38 24.67
C ALA A 173 -11.80 -12.85 24.77
N GLY A 174 -10.88 -13.79 25.01
CA GLY A 174 -11.18 -15.20 25.21
C GLY A 174 -11.27 -16.05 23.94
N LEU A 175 -10.82 -15.53 22.80
CA LEU A 175 -10.74 -16.33 21.57
C LEU A 175 -9.56 -17.29 21.68
N ASP A 176 -9.77 -18.51 21.16
CA ASP A 176 -8.72 -19.53 21.06
C ASP A 176 -7.67 -19.14 20.00
N ALA A 177 -6.40 -19.52 20.23
CA ALA A 177 -5.29 -19.18 19.36
C ALA A 177 -5.42 -19.81 17.96
N ASP A 178 -5.88 -21.05 17.88
CA ASP A 178 -6.05 -21.74 16.59
C ASP A 178 -7.21 -21.13 15.79
N ALA A 179 -8.29 -20.73 16.48
CA ALA A 179 -9.41 -20.04 15.87
C ALA A 179 -9.00 -18.64 15.34
N ILE A 180 -8.11 -17.94 16.03
CA ILE A 180 -7.54 -16.68 15.56
C ILE A 180 -6.70 -16.90 14.32
N GLU A 181 -5.86 -17.93 14.31
CA GLU A 181 -5.01 -18.25 13.16
C GLU A 181 -5.84 -18.61 11.93
N GLN A 182 -6.80 -19.52 12.08
CA GLN A 182 -7.68 -19.94 10.98
C GLN A 182 -8.48 -18.79 10.38
N ARG A 183 -8.94 -17.86 11.22
CA ARG A 183 -9.79 -16.76 10.77
C ARG A 183 -9.03 -15.59 10.17
N TYR A 184 -7.83 -15.29 10.67
CA TYR A 184 -7.14 -14.04 10.37
C TYR A 184 -5.77 -14.22 9.71
N ASN A 185 -5.30 -15.45 9.47
CA ASN A 185 -3.93 -15.72 9.02
C ASN A 185 -2.90 -14.90 9.81
N MET A 186 -3.05 -14.91 11.15
CA MET A 186 -2.40 -13.93 12.01
C MET A 186 -0.87 -14.05 12.00
N SER A 187 -0.36 -15.28 11.92
CA SER A 187 1.09 -15.53 11.85
C SER A 187 1.68 -14.95 10.57
N ARG A 188 1.07 -15.20 9.43
CA ARG A 188 1.50 -14.66 8.12
C ARG A 188 1.43 -13.14 8.08
N ARG A 189 0.38 -12.57 8.68
CA ARG A 189 0.23 -11.13 8.80
C ARG A 189 1.37 -10.50 9.63
N ILE A 190 1.68 -11.08 10.80
CA ILE A 190 2.74 -10.57 11.68
C ILE A 190 4.10 -10.68 11.00
N GLU A 191 4.39 -11.80 10.33
CA GLU A 191 5.61 -11.99 9.56
C GLU A 191 5.76 -10.93 8.45
N ALA A 192 4.69 -10.66 7.71
CA ALA A 192 4.67 -9.60 6.71
C ALA A 192 4.93 -8.19 7.30
N GLU A 193 4.37 -7.91 8.47
CA GLU A 193 4.63 -6.65 9.20
C GLU A 193 6.10 -6.55 9.63
N GLU A 194 6.69 -7.63 10.15
CA GLU A 194 8.10 -7.68 10.54
C GLU A 194 9.03 -7.47 9.32
N GLN A 195 8.75 -8.16 8.22
CA GLN A 195 9.49 -7.97 6.96
C GLN A 195 9.38 -6.52 6.44
N THR A 196 8.18 -5.95 6.52
CA THR A 196 7.94 -4.58 6.09
C THR A 196 8.72 -3.57 6.94
N LEU A 197 8.67 -3.73 8.27
CA LEU A 197 9.40 -2.87 9.20
C LEU A 197 10.91 -2.95 9.00
N ALA A 198 11.43 -4.15 8.71
CA ALA A 198 12.85 -4.34 8.40
C ALA A 198 13.29 -3.68 7.08
N SER A 199 12.36 -3.51 6.13
CA SER A 199 12.62 -2.99 4.78
C SER A 199 12.34 -1.49 4.66
N ALA A 200 11.46 -0.93 5.51
CA ALA A 200 11.03 0.45 5.41
C ALA A 200 12.10 1.43 5.92
N GLU A 201 12.41 2.46 5.13
CA GLU A 201 13.29 3.54 5.58
C GLU A 201 12.64 4.43 6.62
N ARG A 202 11.31 4.54 6.58
CA ARG A 202 10.50 5.31 7.54
C ARG A 202 9.16 4.64 7.77
N VAL A 203 8.68 4.75 9.01
CA VAL A 203 7.32 4.37 9.41
C VAL A 203 6.57 5.62 9.81
N ILE A 204 5.39 5.82 9.25
CA ILE A 204 4.50 6.93 9.58
C ILE A 204 3.44 6.44 10.55
N THR A 205 3.30 7.13 11.67
CA THR A 205 2.33 6.87 12.73
C THR A 205 1.50 8.10 13.02
N SER A 206 0.30 7.91 13.56
CA SER A 206 -0.60 9.01 13.91
C SER A 206 -0.37 9.53 15.33
N THR A 207 0.18 8.71 16.22
CA THR A 207 0.30 9.04 17.66
C THR A 207 1.55 8.42 18.29
N ASN A 208 2.05 9.05 19.37
CA ASN A 208 3.11 8.46 20.21
C ASN A 208 2.68 7.11 20.83
N GLN A 209 1.40 6.93 21.11
CA GLN A 209 0.87 5.65 21.61
C GLN A 209 1.07 4.52 20.58
N GLU A 210 0.92 4.78 19.29
CA GLU A 210 1.24 3.78 18.27
C GLU A 210 2.70 3.38 18.35
N ILE A 211 3.61 4.33 18.47
CA ILE A 211 5.05 4.06 18.58
C ILE A 211 5.35 3.23 19.83
N GLU A 212 4.95 3.70 21.00
CA GLU A 212 5.35 3.11 22.28
C GLU A 212 4.64 1.79 22.59
N VAL A 213 3.34 1.67 22.24
CA VAL A 213 2.50 0.53 22.64
C VAL A 213 2.31 -0.48 21.53
N GLN A 214 2.19 -0.03 20.28
CA GLN A 214 1.87 -0.91 19.17
C GLN A 214 3.13 -1.39 18.47
N TYR A 215 3.97 -0.47 17.97
CA TYR A 215 5.23 -0.83 17.34
C TYR A 215 6.26 -1.35 18.32
N GLY A 216 6.21 -0.93 19.58
CA GLY A 216 7.03 -1.50 20.66
C GLY A 216 6.80 -2.98 20.97
N LEU A 217 5.78 -3.61 20.37
CA LEU A 217 5.60 -5.07 20.40
C LEU A 217 6.44 -5.81 19.34
N TYR A 218 7.04 -5.09 18.41
CA TYR A 218 7.90 -5.67 17.38
C TYR A 218 9.35 -5.47 17.81
N ASP A 219 10.08 -6.56 17.94
CA ASP A 219 11.47 -6.53 18.36
C ASP A 219 12.34 -5.87 17.28
N HIS A 220 13.24 -4.97 17.70
CA HIS A 220 14.22 -4.30 16.82
C HIS A 220 13.73 -3.12 15.95
N TYR A 221 12.62 -2.46 16.30
CA TYR A 221 12.16 -1.28 15.56
C TYR A 221 11.92 -0.08 16.49
#